data_784deed797832422baa3292ad38fc0a0
#
_entry.id   784deed797832422baa3292ad38fc0a0
#
_cell.length_a   1.000
_cell.length_b   1.000
_cell.length_c   1.000
_cell.angle_alpha   90.00
_cell.angle_beta   90.00
_cell.angle_gamma   90.00
#
_symmetry.space_group_name_H-M   'P 1'
#
loop_
_entity.id
_entity.type
_entity.pdbx_description
1 polymer ?
#
loop_
_entity_poly.entity_id
_entity_poly.type
_entity_poly.pdbx_seq_one_letter_code
_entity_poly.pdbx_strand_id
1 'polypeptide(L)'
;MCIRDSRFRYVVVDEYQDTSIAQFHLVRLLAGGTNNVCVVGDDDQSIYKFRGATIENILNFEKVFTGAKTIRLEQNYRSTANILNAANSVIKNNMGRKGKTLWTDHGDGEKVHHYTATNEQDEASHIADVIGEHLREGASLKDHAVLYRMNAQSNPIETYFARAGIPYRIVGGQRFFDRKEVKDINSYLAIIVNPRDDVRLRRIINEPARKIGMTTIEKIGELAASKGVPMMEIIAHVRDYPELQRAAAALERFYEMYRELCDLSVSEPLDQFVGDVIAKSGYEAMLKAMKEEGETRRENLGQLVSSIKTYADQNGEDATLSGFLEEVALISDLDSYDNDADSVTMMTIHSAKGLEFPYVFVVGMEDGIFPGEMAKYNEEDMEEERRLCYVAITRAKKELYLSTSRTRMIFGQTRRNPPSAFLSEIDPGLLDETQSPELTGYGDGFGAGYGSYSTNVPGGRSGYSGASRGYLNSEYNAKPRGGFGGGYSSGFASGGHESPNSYGGRHQVQSTGFGSGYGRSRSAGNTAPAGAGTSTLAGAPSAAPQKKAAAASYAAGDIVEHRVFGRGKVLKATPIAGDCIVEIQFDRVGVKKTMANSVSYTHLRAHETSLHL
;
A
#
# COMPACT_ATOMS: atom_id res chain seq x y z
N MET A 1 -39.74 1.65 39.28
CA MET A 1 -38.43 0.96 39.35
C MET A 1 -38.23 0.19 38.07
N CYS A 2 -37.26 0.57 37.26
CA CYS A 2 -37.06 -0.05 35.95
C CYS A 2 -36.35 -1.42 36.14
N ILE A 3 -36.75 -2.48 35.43
CA ILE A 3 -36.15 -3.83 35.55
C ILE A 3 -34.62 -3.79 35.41
N ARG A 4 -34.07 -2.78 34.71
CA ARG A 4 -32.65 -2.52 34.53
C ARG A 4 -31.91 -2.21 35.85
N ASP A 5 -32.46 -1.39 36.69
CA ASP A 5 -31.80 -0.89 37.92
C ASP A 5 -31.61 -1.99 38.99
N SER A 6 -32.36 -3.09 38.86
CA SER A 6 -32.24 -4.27 39.73
C SER A 6 -31.35 -5.37 39.13
N ARG A 7 -31.01 -5.31 37.83
CA ARG A 7 -30.30 -6.38 37.14
C ARG A 7 -28.80 -6.18 37.09
N PHE A 8 -28.33 -4.93 36.93
CA PHE A 8 -26.90 -4.61 36.83
C PHE A 8 -26.52 -3.67 37.97
N ARG A 9 -25.65 -4.15 38.86
CA ARG A 9 -25.11 -3.35 39.98
C ARG A 9 -23.83 -2.61 39.61
N TYR A 10 -23.10 -3.16 38.65
CA TYR A 10 -21.84 -2.62 38.12
C TYR A 10 -21.87 -2.72 36.60
N VAL A 11 -21.35 -1.72 35.93
CA VAL A 11 -21.12 -1.68 34.50
C VAL A 11 -19.64 -1.44 34.28
N VAL A 12 -18.96 -2.40 33.64
CA VAL A 12 -17.55 -2.28 33.28
C VAL A 12 -17.47 -2.29 31.76
N VAL A 13 -16.78 -1.30 31.19
CA VAL A 13 -16.62 -1.15 29.74
C VAL A 13 -15.14 -1.05 29.44
N ASP A 14 -14.64 -1.94 28.60
CA ASP A 14 -13.28 -1.91 28.08
C ASP A 14 -13.26 -1.23 26.70
N GLU A 15 -12.07 -0.79 26.24
CA GLU A 15 -11.86 -0.08 24.96
C GLU A 15 -12.84 1.10 24.77
N TYR A 16 -13.07 1.86 25.84
CA TYR A 16 -14.13 2.88 25.87
C TYR A 16 -13.92 4.01 24.87
N GLN A 17 -12.69 4.27 24.43
CA GLN A 17 -12.35 5.26 23.39
C GLN A 17 -12.92 4.91 22.02
N ASP A 18 -13.31 3.65 21.79
CA ASP A 18 -13.88 3.18 20.52
C ASP A 18 -15.41 3.19 20.52
N THR A 19 -16.04 3.71 21.56
CA THR A 19 -17.50 3.74 21.65
C THR A 19 -18.11 4.82 20.77
N SER A 20 -19.20 4.47 20.09
CA SER A 20 -20.06 5.42 19.39
C SER A 20 -20.97 6.20 20.37
N ILE A 21 -21.59 7.28 19.89
CA ILE A 21 -22.58 8.05 20.68
C ILE A 21 -23.73 7.14 21.14
N ALA A 22 -24.19 6.20 20.32
CA ALA A 22 -25.26 5.27 20.69
C ALA A 22 -24.83 4.33 21.82
N GLN A 23 -23.60 3.80 21.75
CA GLN A 23 -23.02 2.95 22.81
C GLN A 23 -22.81 3.75 24.12
N PHE A 24 -22.35 4.99 24.02
CA PHE A 24 -22.27 5.89 25.17
C PHE A 24 -23.63 6.07 25.86
N HIS A 25 -24.70 6.33 25.09
CA HIS A 25 -26.05 6.43 25.65
C HIS A 25 -26.52 5.11 26.28
N LEU A 26 -26.17 3.97 25.68
CA LEU A 26 -26.46 2.65 26.25
C LEU A 26 -25.78 2.48 27.61
N VAL A 27 -24.49 2.80 27.73
CA VAL A 27 -23.75 2.76 29.00
C VAL A 27 -24.40 3.63 30.04
N ARG A 28 -24.76 4.88 29.70
CA ARG A 28 -25.47 5.80 30.58
C ARG A 28 -26.80 5.23 31.10
N LEU A 29 -27.57 4.62 30.22
CA LEU A 29 -28.86 4.02 30.57
C LEU A 29 -28.70 2.78 31.46
N LEU A 30 -27.65 1.99 31.25
CA LEU A 30 -27.35 0.80 32.05
C LEU A 30 -26.83 1.19 33.45
N ALA A 31 -26.05 2.25 33.54
CA ALA A 31 -25.50 2.78 34.78
C ALA A 31 -26.51 3.62 35.58
N GLY A 32 -27.62 4.01 34.94
CA GLY A 32 -28.65 4.89 35.53
C GLY A 32 -29.25 4.34 36.81
N GLY A 33 -29.17 5.12 37.88
CA GLY A 33 -29.68 4.77 39.23
C GLY A 33 -28.57 4.53 40.27
N THR A 34 -27.46 3.94 39.91
CA THR A 34 -26.34 3.68 40.84
C THR A 34 -25.06 4.42 40.48
N ASN A 35 -24.87 4.82 39.23
CA ASN A 35 -23.64 5.35 38.66
C ASN A 35 -22.39 4.49 38.94
N ASN A 36 -22.58 3.21 39.23
CA ASN A 36 -21.49 2.25 39.41
C ASN A 36 -20.95 1.83 38.03
N VAL A 37 -20.20 2.72 37.42
CA VAL A 37 -19.59 2.48 36.11
C VAL A 37 -18.08 2.61 36.23
N CYS A 38 -17.38 1.66 35.62
CA CYS A 38 -15.94 1.69 35.42
C CYS A 38 -15.67 1.57 33.93
N VAL A 39 -14.95 2.51 33.37
CA VAL A 39 -14.51 2.44 31.98
C VAL A 39 -12.99 2.35 31.93
N VAL A 40 -12.50 1.50 31.04
CA VAL A 40 -11.08 1.36 30.74
C VAL A 40 -10.89 1.71 29.27
N GLY A 41 -9.84 2.43 28.97
CA GLY A 41 -9.56 2.81 27.60
C GLY A 41 -8.30 3.67 27.48
N ASP A 42 -7.86 3.82 26.27
CA ASP A 42 -6.68 4.59 25.89
C ASP A 42 -7.06 5.59 24.78
N ASP A 43 -7.16 6.87 25.14
CA ASP A 43 -7.48 7.94 24.18
C ASP A 43 -6.47 8.02 23.03
N ASP A 44 -5.20 7.65 23.26
CA ASP A 44 -4.15 7.60 22.24
C ASP A 44 -4.32 6.38 21.28
N GLN A 45 -5.27 5.47 21.54
CA GLN A 45 -5.61 4.34 20.67
C GLN A 45 -7.02 4.45 20.05
N SER A 46 -7.63 5.65 20.05
CA SER A 46 -8.91 5.90 19.36
C SER A 46 -8.68 6.04 17.85
N ILE A 47 -8.95 4.96 17.10
CA ILE A 47 -8.66 4.83 15.67
C ILE A 47 -9.85 4.31 14.84
N TYR A 48 -11.07 4.38 15.38
CA TYR A 48 -12.29 3.88 14.71
C TYR A 48 -13.35 4.95 14.45
N LYS A 49 -12.93 6.22 14.23
CA LYS A 49 -13.83 7.34 13.86
C LYS A 49 -14.64 7.00 12.62
N PHE A 50 -14.04 6.36 11.61
CA PHE A 50 -14.71 5.90 10.40
C PHE A 50 -15.83 4.87 10.65
N ARG A 51 -15.85 4.20 11.81
CA ARG A 51 -16.94 3.31 12.26
C ARG A 51 -17.92 3.99 13.22
N GLY A 52 -17.82 5.32 13.39
CA GLY A 52 -18.69 6.12 14.24
C GLY A 52 -18.25 6.16 15.70
N ALA A 53 -17.04 5.72 16.05
CA ALA A 53 -16.45 5.99 17.37
C ALA A 53 -16.18 7.47 17.54
N THR A 54 -16.26 7.96 18.78
CA THR A 54 -15.88 9.32 19.12
C THR A 54 -15.03 9.36 20.39
N ILE A 55 -13.84 9.94 20.24
CA ILE A 55 -12.90 10.12 21.36
C ILE A 55 -13.48 10.99 22.48
N GLU A 56 -14.44 11.85 22.15
CA GLU A 56 -15.10 12.73 23.11
C GLU A 56 -15.76 11.98 24.27
N ASN A 57 -16.20 10.73 24.04
CA ASN A 57 -16.80 9.91 25.09
C ASN A 57 -15.82 9.65 26.24
N ILE A 58 -14.56 9.34 25.96
CA ILE A 58 -13.54 9.11 26.99
C ILE A 58 -12.97 10.42 27.53
N LEU A 59 -12.76 11.42 26.68
CA LEU A 59 -12.22 12.72 27.10
C LEU A 59 -13.15 13.44 28.05
N ASN A 60 -14.48 13.38 27.82
CA ASN A 60 -15.50 14.06 28.60
C ASN A 60 -16.17 13.17 29.66
N PHE A 61 -15.64 11.97 29.93
CA PHE A 61 -16.25 11.03 30.88
C PHE A 61 -16.54 11.64 32.24
N GLU A 62 -15.58 12.36 32.83
CA GLU A 62 -15.70 13.01 34.15
C GLU A 62 -16.74 14.11 34.18
N LYS A 63 -17.01 14.77 33.05
CA LYS A 63 -18.05 15.79 32.93
C LYS A 63 -19.46 15.18 33.00
N VAL A 64 -19.60 13.95 32.48
CA VAL A 64 -20.88 13.24 32.43
C VAL A 64 -21.13 12.45 33.70
N PHE A 65 -20.12 11.78 34.23
CA PHE A 65 -20.17 11.01 35.47
C PHE A 65 -19.46 11.80 36.57
N THR A 66 -20.18 12.78 37.14
CA THR A 66 -19.64 13.68 38.15
C THR A 66 -19.14 12.91 39.38
N GLY A 67 -17.89 13.16 39.77
CA GLY A 67 -17.24 12.45 40.88
C GLY A 67 -16.50 11.20 40.47
N ALA A 68 -16.38 10.91 39.16
CA ALA A 68 -15.55 9.85 38.67
C ALA A 68 -14.09 10.08 39.07
N LYS A 69 -13.40 8.99 39.45
CA LYS A 69 -11.98 9.00 39.77
C LYS A 69 -11.20 8.44 38.58
N THR A 70 -10.31 9.26 38.02
CA THR A 70 -9.41 8.82 36.94
C THR A 70 -8.10 8.28 37.52
N ILE A 71 -7.71 7.09 37.06
CA ILE A 71 -6.43 6.44 37.38
C ILE A 71 -5.69 6.26 36.06
N ARG A 72 -4.45 6.74 35.98
CA ARG A 72 -3.60 6.57 34.79
C ARG A 72 -2.72 5.35 34.97
N LEU A 73 -2.70 4.49 33.94
CA LEU A 73 -1.82 3.32 33.87
C LEU A 73 -0.71 3.67 32.87
N GLU A 74 0.43 4.13 33.39
CA GLU A 74 1.54 4.62 32.57
C GLU A 74 2.67 3.59 32.41
N GLN A 75 2.73 2.60 33.31
CA GLN A 75 3.71 1.53 33.18
C GLN A 75 3.29 0.55 32.08
N ASN A 76 4.19 0.34 31.12
CA ASN A 76 4.05 -0.61 30.03
C ASN A 76 4.88 -1.87 30.32
N TYR A 77 4.31 -3.05 30.07
CA TYR A 77 4.95 -4.34 30.31
C TYR A 77 5.21 -5.12 29.01
N ARG A 78 5.07 -4.45 27.86
CA ARG A 78 5.21 -5.07 26.53
C ARG A 78 6.53 -4.73 25.89
N SER A 79 6.80 -3.45 25.73
CA SER A 79 7.82 -2.89 24.86
C SER A 79 9.05 -2.42 25.64
N THR A 80 10.19 -2.32 24.96
CA THR A 80 11.41 -1.68 25.46
C THR A 80 11.27 -0.16 25.51
N ALA A 81 12.14 0.52 26.24
CA ALA A 81 12.03 1.96 26.46
C ALA A 81 12.23 2.77 25.18
N ASN A 82 13.13 2.38 24.26
CA ASN A 82 13.32 3.09 23.00
C ASN A 82 12.06 3.09 22.13
N ILE A 83 11.34 1.96 22.06
CA ILE A 83 10.06 1.86 21.35
C ILE A 83 9.01 2.79 21.98
N LEU A 84 8.90 2.79 23.32
CA LEU A 84 7.93 3.66 24.01
C LEU A 84 8.28 5.14 23.89
N ASN A 85 9.56 5.49 23.92
CA ASN A 85 10.01 6.87 23.74
C ASN A 85 9.70 7.37 22.32
N ALA A 86 9.87 6.52 21.31
CA ALA A 86 9.45 6.83 19.93
C ALA A 86 7.93 7.05 19.86
N ALA A 87 7.12 6.15 20.45
CA ALA A 87 5.67 6.31 20.52
C ALA A 87 5.24 7.60 21.25
N ASN A 88 5.86 7.89 22.40
CA ASN A 88 5.61 9.12 23.16
C ASN A 88 5.99 10.36 22.34
N SER A 89 7.10 10.31 21.57
CA SER A 89 7.56 11.42 20.73
C SER A 89 6.56 11.77 19.63
N VAL A 90 5.92 10.77 19.02
CA VAL A 90 4.89 10.97 18.00
C VAL A 90 3.60 11.51 18.66
N ILE A 91 3.06 10.79 19.65
CA ILE A 91 1.71 11.06 20.15
C ILE A 91 1.59 12.37 20.94
N LYS A 92 2.70 12.91 21.47
CA LYS A 92 2.69 14.21 22.18
C LYS A 92 2.24 15.38 21.31
N ASN A 93 2.31 15.25 19.99
CA ASN A 93 1.91 16.28 19.04
C ASN A 93 0.38 16.38 18.85
N ASN A 94 -0.40 15.43 19.38
CA ASN A 94 -1.85 15.53 19.42
C ASN A 94 -2.29 16.46 20.55
N MET A 95 -3.23 17.37 20.27
CA MET A 95 -3.80 18.30 21.25
C MET A 95 -4.99 17.68 22.00
N GLY A 96 -5.81 16.87 21.30
CA GLY A 96 -7.02 16.23 21.84
C GLY A 96 -6.72 14.97 22.64
N ARG A 97 -5.98 15.07 23.78
CA ARG A 97 -5.61 13.92 24.62
C ARG A 97 -5.59 14.25 26.12
N LYS A 98 -5.76 13.21 26.95
CA LYS A 98 -5.65 13.35 28.43
C LYS A 98 -4.20 13.44 28.93
N GLY A 99 -3.23 13.20 28.08
CA GLY A 99 -1.79 13.32 28.36
C GLY A 99 -1.30 12.30 29.38
N LYS A 100 -0.69 11.22 28.88
CA LYS A 100 0.09 10.25 29.65
C LYS A 100 1.45 10.07 28.99
N THR A 101 2.41 9.52 29.70
CA THR A 101 3.73 9.16 29.19
C THR A 101 4.00 7.72 29.57
N LEU A 102 4.13 6.85 28.60
CA LEU A 102 4.43 5.44 28.85
C LEU A 102 5.90 5.28 29.25
N TRP A 103 6.13 4.42 30.24
CA TRP A 103 7.46 4.00 30.68
C TRP A 103 7.49 2.50 30.97
N THR A 104 8.68 1.89 31.03
CA THR A 104 8.86 0.46 31.25
C THR A 104 10.11 0.15 32.06
N ASP A 105 10.13 -1.02 32.68
CA ASP A 105 11.30 -1.60 33.36
C ASP A 105 12.07 -2.59 32.45
N HIS A 106 11.68 -2.76 31.18
CA HIS A 106 12.30 -3.74 30.25
C HIS A 106 13.64 -3.27 29.67
N GLY A 107 14.22 -2.16 30.19
CA GLY A 107 15.46 -1.57 29.67
C GLY A 107 15.27 -0.81 28.36
N ASP A 108 16.36 -0.27 27.84
CA ASP A 108 16.32 0.59 26.66
C ASP A 108 15.94 -0.21 25.39
N GLY A 109 16.49 -1.42 25.23
CA GLY A 109 16.34 -2.22 24.03
C GLY A 109 17.10 -1.64 22.83
N GLU A 110 16.87 -2.22 21.65
CA GLU A 110 17.42 -1.70 20.40
C GLU A 110 16.76 -0.37 20.02
N LYS A 111 17.48 0.45 19.26
CA LYS A 111 16.91 1.65 18.64
C LYS A 111 15.85 1.25 17.62
N VAL A 112 14.98 2.18 17.27
CA VAL A 112 14.01 2.00 16.18
C VAL A 112 14.77 2.06 14.85
N HIS A 113 14.71 0.99 14.07
CA HIS A 113 15.37 0.91 12.78
C HIS A 113 14.53 1.64 11.73
N HIS A 114 15.17 2.54 10.97
CA HIS A 114 14.55 3.21 9.83
C HIS A 114 15.34 2.89 8.56
N TYR A 115 14.66 2.23 7.61
CA TYR A 115 15.25 1.85 6.33
C TYR A 115 14.68 2.67 5.18
N THR A 116 15.55 3.27 4.37
CA THR A 116 15.17 3.95 3.13
C THR A 116 15.43 3.03 1.93
N ALA A 117 14.37 2.46 1.38
CA ALA A 117 14.39 1.62 0.19
C ALA A 117 14.45 2.46 -1.10
N THR A 118 14.93 1.88 -2.19
CA THR A 118 14.83 2.46 -3.55
C THR A 118 13.38 2.45 -4.04
N ASN A 119 12.69 1.34 -3.81
CA ASN A 119 11.30 1.10 -4.23
C ASN A 119 10.64 0.05 -3.30
N GLU A 120 9.38 -0.30 -3.60
CA GLU A 120 8.61 -1.27 -2.81
C GLU A 120 9.12 -2.71 -2.89
N GLN A 121 9.84 -3.08 -3.95
CA GLN A 121 10.46 -4.41 -4.06
C GLN A 121 11.70 -4.52 -3.20
N ASP A 122 12.51 -3.47 -3.17
CA ASP A 122 13.67 -3.36 -2.28
C ASP A 122 13.22 -3.33 -0.80
N GLU A 123 12.12 -2.62 -0.48
CA GLU A 123 11.48 -2.65 0.83
C GLU A 123 11.10 -4.09 1.24
N ALA A 124 10.44 -4.84 0.37
CA ALA A 124 10.05 -6.22 0.62
C ALA A 124 11.27 -7.15 0.77
N SER A 125 12.32 -6.94 -0.03
CA SER A 125 13.58 -7.68 0.06
C SER A 125 14.27 -7.45 1.40
N HIS A 126 14.36 -6.19 1.83
CA HIS A 126 14.97 -5.84 3.12
C HIS A 126 14.25 -6.50 4.30
N ILE A 127 12.90 -6.48 4.29
CA ILE A 127 12.11 -7.16 5.33
C ILE A 127 12.45 -8.65 5.38
N ALA A 128 12.54 -9.31 4.22
CA ALA A 128 12.89 -10.73 4.15
C ALA A 128 14.31 -11.01 4.68
N ASP A 129 15.26 -10.11 4.42
CA ASP A 129 16.64 -10.24 4.92
C ASP A 129 16.70 -10.17 6.43
N VAL A 130 16.05 -9.17 7.03
CA VAL A 130 15.98 -9.00 8.49
C VAL A 130 15.29 -10.21 9.13
N ILE A 131 14.18 -10.69 8.56
CA ILE A 131 13.54 -11.93 9.02
C ILE A 131 14.52 -13.11 8.96
N GLY A 132 15.29 -13.21 7.87
CA GLY A 132 16.33 -14.26 7.72
C GLY A 132 17.42 -14.16 8.77
N GLU A 133 17.82 -12.97 9.20
CA GLU A 133 18.76 -12.74 10.29
C GLU A 133 18.18 -13.21 11.61
N HIS A 134 16.96 -12.82 11.96
CA HIS A 134 16.29 -13.25 13.17
C HIS A 134 16.10 -14.78 13.24
N LEU A 135 15.78 -15.43 12.10
CA LEU A 135 15.69 -16.88 12.04
C LEU A 135 17.03 -17.56 12.31
N ARG A 136 18.15 -16.98 11.88
CA ARG A 136 19.51 -17.47 12.20
C ARG A 136 19.82 -17.36 13.69
N GLU A 137 19.27 -16.34 14.34
CA GLU A 137 19.39 -16.10 15.78
C GLU A 137 18.42 -16.93 16.63
N GLY A 138 17.50 -17.66 15.99
CA GLY A 138 16.59 -18.61 16.65
C GLY A 138 15.16 -18.10 16.84
N ALA A 139 14.79 -16.96 16.26
CA ALA A 139 13.38 -16.53 16.19
C ALA A 139 12.56 -17.43 15.27
N SER A 140 11.25 -17.37 15.40
CA SER A 140 10.27 -18.05 14.53
C SER A 140 9.60 -17.05 13.58
N LEU A 141 9.09 -17.51 12.43
CA LEU A 141 8.36 -16.63 11.49
C LEU A 141 7.15 -15.96 12.15
N LYS A 142 6.43 -16.66 13.01
CA LYS A 142 5.28 -16.14 13.77
C LYS A 142 5.61 -15.00 14.74
N ASP A 143 6.89 -14.79 15.04
CA ASP A 143 7.35 -13.70 15.89
C ASP A 143 7.36 -12.35 15.14
N HIS A 144 7.17 -12.37 13.83
CA HIS A 144 7.25 -11.22 12.94
C HIS A 144 5.86 -10.78 12.47
N ALA A 145 5.64 -9.46 12.48
CA ALA A 145 4.45 -8.85 11.90
C ALA A 145 4.84 -7.72 10.92
N VAL A 146 4.19 -7.70 9.76
CA VAL A 146 4.29 -6.61 8.78
C VAL A 146 2.98 -5.84 8.79
N LEU A 147 3.06 -4.57 9.16
CA LEU A 147 1.92 -3.67 9.31
C LEU A 147 1.92 -2.63 8.20
N TYR A 148 0.78 -2.45 7.56
CA TYR A 148 0.59 -1.47 6.49
C TYR A 148 -0.67 -0.64 6.70
N ARG A 149 -0.67 0.58 6.14
CA ARG A 149 -1.82 1.50 6.25
C ARG A 149 -2.97 1.08 5.34
N MET A 150 -2.69 0.68 4.12
CA MET A 150 -3.67 0.30 3.10
C MET A 150 -3.46 -1.14 2.64
N ASN A 151 -4.56 -1.83 2.38
CA ASN A 151 -4.51 -3.22 1.91
C ASN A 151 -3.69 -3.41 0.62
N ALA A 152 -3.69 -2.41 -0.27
CA ALA A 152 -2.94 -2.47 -1.52
C ALA A 152 -1.41 -2.63 -1.31
N GLN A 153 -0.86 -2.14 -0.19
CA GLN A 153 0.56 -2.24 0.12
C GLN A 153 1.04 -3.68 0.38
N SER A 154 0.13 -4.62 0.67
CA SER A 154 0.51 -6.01 0.92
C SER A 154 1.07 -6.71 -0.32
N ASN A 155 0.62 -6.34 -1.53
CA ASN A 155 0.91 -7.08 -2.75
C ASN A 155 2.40 -7.23 -3.09
N PRO A 156 3.25 -6.18 -3.07
CA PRO A 156 4.68 -6.35 -3.34
C PRO A 156 5.35 -7.31 -2.34
N ILE A 157 4.94 -7.26 -1.06
CA ILE A 157 5.47 -8.11 0.01
C ILE A 157 4.96 -9.54 -0.14
N GLU A 158 3.66 -9.73 -0.41
CA GLU A 158 3.07 -11.04 -0.68
C GLU A 158 3.78 -11.72 -1.87
N THR A 159 3.95 -10.98 -2.96
CA THR A 159 4.63 -11.46 -4.16
C THR A 159 6.08 -11.85 -3.87
N TYR A 160 6.82 -11.02 -3.11
CA TYR A 160 8.19 -11.32 -2.74
C TYR A 160 8.27 -12.56 -1.83
N PHE A 161 7.43 -12.62 -0.80
CA PHE A 161 7.40 -13.74 0.15
C PHE A 161 7.03 -15.07 -0.53
N ALA A 162 6.00 -15.05 -1.40
CA ALA A 162 5.63 -16.23 -2.18
C ALA A 162 6.79 -16.73 -3.05
N ARG A 163 7.46 -15.84 -3.79
CA ARG A 163 8.62 -16.17 -4.61
C ARG A 163 9.81 -16.69 -3.80
N ALA A 164 10.04 -16.10 -2.64
CA ALA A 164 11.08 -16.50 -1.70
C ALA A 164 10.71 -17.76 -0.88
N GLY A 165 9.48 -18.27 -0.99
CA GLY A 165 9.00 -19.41 -0.21
C GLY A 165 8.86 -19.11 1.29
N ILE A 166 8.69 -17.83 1.66
CA ILE A 166 8.45 -17.39 3.04
C ILE A 166 6.98 -17.53 3.34
N PRO A 167 6.56 -18.44 4.25
CA PRO A 167 5.15 -18.57 4.62
C PRO A 167 4.65 -17.31 5.30
N TYR A 168 3.48 -16.84 4.87
CA TYR A 168 2.80 -15.69 5.49
C TYR A 168 1.29 -15.92 5.59
N ARG A 169 0.64 -15.16 6.46
CA ARG A 169 -0.82 -15.13 6.59
C ARG A 169 -1.32 -13.70 6.70
N ILE A 170 -2.47 -13.43 6.09
CA ILE A 170 -3.16 -12.15 6.18
C ILE A 170 -4.21 -12.22 7.29
N VAL A 171 -4.12 -11.31 8.27
CA VAL A 171 -5.09 -11.21 9.36
C VAL A 171 -6.07 -10.07 9.10
N GLY A 172 -7.36 -10.37 9.20
CA GLY A 172 -8.43 -9.39 8.97
C GLY A 172 -8.67 -9.04 7.50
N GLY A 173 -8.11 -9.80 6.56
CA GLY A 173 -8.23 -9.58 5.13
C GLY A 173 -8.10 -10.86 4.32
N GLN A 174 -7.97 -10.70 3.01
CA GLN A 174 -7.69 -11.76 2.04
C GLN A 174 -6.36 -11.46 1.33
N ARG A 175 -5.68 -12.50 0.87
CA ARG A 175 -4.51 -12.36 -0.02
C ARG A 175 -4.87 -11.51 -1.22
N PHE A 176 -3.91 -10.78 -1.76
CA PHE A 176 -4.17 -9.79 -2.79
C PHE A 176 -4.89 -10.39 -4.01
N PHE A 177 -4.38 -11.49 -4.55
CA PHE A 177 -4.98 -12.15 -5.72
C PHE A 177 -6.28 -12.93 -5.39
N ASP A 178 -6.61 -13.10 -4.11
CA ASP A 178 -7.87 -13.71 -3.65
C ASP A 178 -9.02 -12.72 -3.51
N ARG A 179 -8.74 -11.41 -3.49
CA ARG A 179 -9.76 -10.36 -3.37
C ARG A 179 -10.73 -10.41 -4.55
N LYS A 180 -12.01 -10.17 -4.26
CA LYS A 180 -13.08 -10.30 -5.25
C LYS A 180 -12.82 -9.49 -6.52
N GLU A 181 -12.51 -8.20 -6.36
CA GLU A 181 -12.28 -7.27 -7.47
C GLU A 181 -11.06 -7.67 -8.30
N VAL A 182 -10.00 -8.16 -7.68
CA VAL A 182 -8.79 -8.64 -8.36
C VAL A 182 -9.09 -9.91 -9.15
N LYS A 183 -9.80 -10.87 -8.53
CA LYS A 183 -10.25 -12.10 -9.21
C LYS A 183 -11.19 -11.81 -10.36
N ASP A 184 -12.06 -10.82 -10.23
CA ASP A 184 -13.00 -10.44 -11.28
C ASP A 184 -12.25 -9.87 -12.49
N ILE A 185 -11.35 -8.90 -12.28
CA ILE A 185 -10.54 -8.34 -13.38
C ILE A 185 -9.62 -9.40 -13.99
N ASN A 186 -8.93 -10.21 -13.20
CA ASN A 186 -8.12 -11.33 -13.72
C ASN A 186 -8.97 -12.33 -14.53
N SER A 187 -10.26 -12.47 -14.23
CA SER A 187 -11.16 -13.30 -15.02
C SER A 187 -11.51 -12.67 -16.36
N TYR A 188 -11.65 -11.33 -16.44
CA TYR A 188 -11.74 -10.62 -17.72
C TYR A 188 -10.50 -10.83 -18.57
N LEU A 189 -9.31 -10.66 -17.97
CA LEU A 189 -8.04 -10.86 -18.67
C LEU A 189 -7.90 -12.31 -19.18
N ALA A 190 -8.31 -13.27 -18.37
CA ALA A 190 -8.20 -14.69 -18.72
C ALA A 190 -9.11 -15.09 -19.89
N ILE A 191 -10.36 -14.59 -19.98
CA ILE A 191 -11.23 -14.93 -21.12
C ILE A 191 -10.78 -14.27 -22.42
N ILE A 192 -10.01 -13.19 -22.36
CA ILE A 192 -9.39 -12.56 -23.54
C ILE A 192 -8.26 -13.46 -24.07
N VAL A 193 -7.45 -14.04 -23.19
CA VAL A 193 -6.40 -15.01 -23.56
C VAL A 193 -7.00 -16.35 -23.99
N ASN A 194 -8.01 -16.82 -23.24
CA ASN A 194 -8.65 -18.11 -23.49
C ASN A 194 -10.19 -18.00 -23.46
N PRO A 195 -10.85 -17.80 -24.62
CA PRO A 195 -12.29 -17.69 -24.70
C PRO A 195 -13.06 -18.99 -24.35
N ARG A 196 -12.35 -20.10 -24.12
CA ARG A 196 -12.92 -21.38 -23.72
C ARG A 196 -13.03 -21.55 -22.20
N ASP A 197 -12.57 -20.57 -21.42
CA ASP A 197 -12.66 -20.61 -19.95
C ASP A 197 -14.07 -20.21 -19.48
N ASP A 198 -14.97 -21.17 -19.56
CA ASP A 198 -16.37 -20.99 -19.15
C ASP A 198 -16.50 -20.71 -17.64
N VAL A 199 -15.56 -21.15 -16.81
CA VAL A 199 -15.59 -20.90 -15.37
C VAL A 199 -15.38 -19.41 -15.08
N ARG A 200 -14.37 -18.83 -15.71
CA ARG A 200 -14.09 -17.39 -15.56
C ARG A 200 -15.14 -16.53 -16.25
N LEU A 201 -15.67 -16.98 -17.37
CA LEU A 201 -16.79 -16.29 -18.03
C LEU A 201 -18.04 -16.22 -17.14
N ARG A 202 -18.44 -17.34 -16.49
CA ARG A 202 -19.56 -17.39 -15.55
C ARG A 202 -19.39 -16.40 -14.40
N ARG A 203 -18.16 -16.17 -13.96
CA ARG A 203 -17.84 -15.24 -12.87
C ARG A 203 -18.17 -13.80 -13.25
N ILE A 204 -17.85 -13.37 -14.48
CA ILE A 204 -17.84 -11.95 -14.87
C ILE A 204 -18.99 -11.53 -15.78
N ILE A 205 -19.73 -12.45 -16.40
CA ILE A 205 -20.76 -12.12 -17.39
C ILE A 205 -21.82 -11.18 -16.84
N ASN A 206 -22.12 -11.25 -15.55
CA ASN A 206 -23.05 -10.35 -14.85
C ASN A 206 -22.37 -9.56 -13.70
N GLU A 207 -21.09 -9.40 -13.72
CA GLU A 207 -20.32 -8.59 -12.78
C GLU A 207 -19.45 -7.59 -13.55
N PRO A 208 -19.79 -6.29 -13.58
CA PRO A 208 -20.96 -5.61 -12.98
C PRO A 208 -22.32 -6.10 -13.49
N ALA A 209 -23.37 -5.79 -12.74
CA ALA A 209 -24.73 -6.24 -13.07
C ALA A 209 -25.20 -5.78 -14.46
N ARG A 210 -25.48 -6.74 -15.37
CA ARG A 210 -25.90 -6.51 -16.77
C ARG A 210 -27.31 -7.02 -17.07
N LYS A 211 -28.05 -7.39 -16.02
CA LYS A 211 -29.38 -8.01 -16.16
C LYS A 211 -29.33 -9.39 -16.84
N ILE A 212 -28.21 -10.08 -16.74
CA ILE A 212 -28.03 -11.46 -17.19
C ILE A 212 -28.19 -12.36 -15.96
N GLY A 213 -29.38 -12.93 -15.78
CA GLY A 213 -29.69 -13.74 -14.60
C GLY A 213 -29.05 -15.13 -14.66
N MET A 214 -28.97 -15.80 -13.49
CA MET A 214 -28.37 -17.14 -13.34
C MET A 214 -29.02 -18.16 -14.28
N THR A 215 -30.35 -18.14 -14.43
CA THR A 215 -31.09 -19.03 -15.36
C THR A 215 -30.66 -18.85 -16.81
N THR A 216 -30.28 -17.63 -17.22
CA THR A 216 -29.74 -17.37 -18.56
C THR A 216 -28.35 -17.96 -18.70
N ILE A 217 -27.51 -17.82 -17.68
CA ILE A 217 -26.15 -18.36 -17.65
C ILE A 217 -26.17 -19.89 -17.71
N GLU A 218 -27.09 -20.52 -16.96
CA GLU A 218 -27.30 -21.97 -16.99
C GLU A 218 -27.72 -22.45 -18.39
N LYS A 219 -28.69 -21.77 -19.03
CA LYS A 219 -29.10 -22.11 -20.39
C LYS A 219 -27.99 -21.97 -21.43
N ILE A 220 -27.14 -20.92 -21.31
CA ILE A 220 -25.97 -20.79 -22.19
C ILE A 220 -25.04 -21.99 -21.97
N GLY A 221 -24.81 -22.42 -20.72
CA GLY A 221 -24.00 -23.58 -20.39
C GLY A 221 -24.56 -24.89 -20.94
N GLU A 222 -25.87 -25.11 -20.83
CA GLU A 222 -26.56 -26.28 -21.41
C GLU A 222 -26.44 -26.33 -22.95
N LEU A 223 -26.65 -25.19 -23.60
CA LEU A 223 -26.49 -25.07 -25.07
C LEU A 223 -25.05 -25.32 -25.48
N ALA A 224 -24.06 -24.73 -24.76
CA ALA A 224 -22.66 -24.94 -25.00
C ALA A 224 -22.25 -26.43 -24.87
N ALA A 225 -22.68 -27.08 -23.78
CA ALA A 225 -22.43 -28.50 -23.56
C ALA A 225 -23.09 -29.39 -24.62
N SER A 226 -24.35 -29.10 -25.04
CA SER A 226 -25.06 -29.87 -26.04
C SER A 226 -24.42 -29.80 -27.43
N LYS A 227 -23.74 -28.71 -27.74
CA LYS A 227 -23.06 -28.47 -29.02
C LYS A 227 -21.55 -28.75 -29.00
N GLY A 228 -20.98 -28.98 -27.82
CA GLY A 228 -19.55 -29.18 -27.64
C GLY A 228 -18.70 -27.94 -27.94
N VAL A 229 -19.26 -26.75 -27.75
CA VAL A 229 -18.62 -25.43 -27.98
C VAL A 229 -18.52 -24.63 -26.68
N PRO A 230 -17.60 -23.65 -26.55
CA PRO A 230 -17.52 -22.80 -25.38
C PRO A 230 -18.75 -21.88 -25.27
N MET A 231 -19.06 -21.43 -24.04
CA MET A 231 -20.18 -20.52 -23.78
C MET A 231 -20.07 -19.20 -24.56
N MET A 232 -18.85 -18.70 -24.80
CA MET A 232 -18.61 -17.48 -25.57
C MET A 232 -19.11 -17.61 -27.02
N GLU A 233 -19.01 -18.79 -27.63
CA GLU A 233 -19.53 -19.09 -28.98
C GLU A 233 -21.07 -18.99 -29.03
N ILE A 234 -21.74 -19.49 -27.97
CA ILE A 234 -23.21 -19.35 -27.87
C ILE A 234 -23.61 -17.88 -27.73
N ILE A 235 -22.82 -17.08 -26.97
CA ILE A 235 -23.07 -15.65 -26.78
C ILE A 235 -22.85 -14.89 -28.09
N ALA A 236 -21.80 -15.23 -28.84
CA ALA A 236 -21.49 -14.64 -30.14
C ALA A 236 -22.66 -14.78 -31.17
N HIS A 237 -23.39 -15.89 -31.07
CA HIS A 237 -24.50 -16.21 -31.98
C HIS A 237 -25.86 -16.24 -31.26
N VAL A 238 -26.01 -15.37 -30.23
CA VAL A 238 -27.18 -15.41 -29.33
C VAL A 238 -28.54 -15.31 -30.04
N ARG A 239 -28.61 -14.68 -31.21
CA ARG A 239 -29.84 -14.55 -31.99
C ARG A 239 -30.34 -15.88 -32.58
N ASP A 240 -29.45 -16.86 -32.72
CA ASP A 240 -29.81 -18.17 -33.29
C ASP A 240 -30.50 -19.08 -32.24
N TYR A 241 -30.58 -18.63 -30.97
CA TYR A 241 -31.15 -19.39 -29.87
C TYR A 241 -32.43 -18.76 -29.31
N PRO A 242 -33.61 -19.30 -29.62
CA PRO A 242 -34.88 -18.80 -29.14
C PRO A 242 -34.99 -18.71 -27.62
N GLU A 243 -34.33 -19.63 -26.89
CA GLU A 243 -34.30 -19.71 -25.43
C GLU A 243 -33.61 -18.50 -24.77
N LEU A 244 -32.75 -17.80 -25.51
CA LEU A 244 -31.95 -16.67 -25.03
C LEU A 244 -32.49 -15.30 -25.49
N GLN A 245 -33.58 -15.26 -26.29
CA GLN A 245 -34.11 -14.04 -26.91
C GLN A 245 -34.39 -12.91 -25.90
N ARG A 246 -34.86 -13.24 -24.67
CA ARG A 246 -35.13 -12.24 -23.64
C ARG A 246 -33.87 -11.54 -23.13
N ALA A 247 -32.73 -12.21 -23.18
CA ALA A 247 -31.43 -11.69 -22.72
C ALA A 247 -30.55 -11.27 -23.89
N ALA A 248 -30.95 -11.48 -25.14
CA ALA A 248 -30.14 -11.31 -26.33
C ALA A 248 -29.46 -9.94 -26.39
N ALA A 249 -30.19 -8.85 -26.18
CA ALA A 249 -29.63 -7.50 -26.23
C ALA A 249 -28.58 -7.22 -25.11
N ALA A 250 -28.69 -7.90 -23.96
CA ALA A 250 -27.69 -7.77 -22.90
C ALA A 250 -26.43 -8.61 -23.21
N LEU A 251 -26.62 -9.79 -23.79
CA LEU A 251 -25.53 -10.67 -24.19
C LEU A 251 -24.76 -10.11 -25.40
N GLU A 252 -25.43 -9.49 -26.35
CA GLU A 252 -24.82 -8.79 -27.48
C GLU A 252 -23.90 -7.66 -27.00
N ARG A 253 -24.41 -6.79 -26.12
CA ARG A 253 -23.59 -5.72 -25.55
C ARG A 253 -22.38 -6.25 -24.77
N PHE A 254 -22.53 -7.37 -24.06
CA PHE A 254 -21.40 -8.02 -23.40
C PHE A 254 -20.39 -8.53 -24.43
N TYR A 255 -20.84 -9.15 -25.52
CA TYR A 255 -19.98 -9.65 -26.57
C TYR A 255 -19.28 -8.53 -27.35
N GLU A 256 -19.98 -7.42 -27.63
CA GLU A 256 -19.39 -6.22 -28.25
C GLU A 256 -18.27 -5.64 -27.39
N MET A 257 -18.51 -5.46 -26.09
CA MET A 257 -17.47 -5.03 -25.14
C MET A 257 -16.29 -6.02 -25.11
N TYR A 258 -16.55 -7.32 -25.04
CA TYR A 258 -15.52 -8.34 -25.08
C TYR A 258 -14.65 -8.25 -26.36
N ARG A 259 -15.30 -8.08 -27.53
CA ARG A 259 -14.59 -7.88 -28.80
C ARG A 259 -13.70 -6.65 -28.80
N GLU A 260 -14.23 -5.53 -28.31
CA GLU A 260 -13.46 -4.29 -28.16
C GLU A 260 -12.22 -4.51 -27.26
N LEU A 261 -12.37 -5.22 -26.15
CA LEU A 261 -11.24 -5.53 -25.27
C LEU A 261 -10.21 -6.47 -25.94
N CYS A 262 -10.65 -7.43 -26.75
CA CYS A 262 -9.73 -8.25 -27.53
C CYS A 262 -8.90 -7.42 -28.53
N ASP A 263 -9.53 -6.45 -29.21
CA ASP A 263 -8.82 -5.57 -30.14
C ASP A 263 -7.79 -4.69 -29.43
N LEU A 264 -8.12 -4.16 -28.25
CA LEU A 264 -7.22 -3.35 -27.41
C LEU A 264 -6.05 -4.17 -26.85
N SER A 265 -6.28 -5.44 -26.51
CA SER A 265 -5.23 -6.30 -25.95
C SER A 265 -4.03 -6.51 -26.91
N VAL A 266 -4.23 -6.27 -28.19
CA VAL A 266 -3.18 -6.40 -29.23
C VAL A 266 -2.49 -5.06 -29.50
N SER A 267 -3.20 -3.95 -29.28
CA SER A 267 -2.75 -2.60 -29.70
C SER A 267 -2.16 -1.76 -28.58
N GLU A 268 -2.46 -2.08 -27.32
CA GLU A 268 -2.07 -1.27 -26.18
C GLU A 268 -1.00 -1.92 -25.29
N PRO A 269 -0.18 -1.11 -24.58
CA PRO A 269 0.66 -1.61 -23.50
C PRO A 269 -0.19 -2.27 -22.40
N LEU A 270 0.35 -3.30 -21.75
CA LEU A 270 -0.40 -4.13 -20.80
C LEU A 270 -1.03 -3.34 -19.65
N ASP A 271 -0.34 -2.35 -19.11
CA ASP A 271 -0.83 -1.51 -18.01
C ASP A 271 -2.00 -0.61 -18.44
N GLN A 272 -1.95 -0.05 -19.64
CA GLN A 272 -3.03 0.75 -20.21
C GLN A 272 -4.24 -0.13 -20.54
N PHE A 273 -3.99 -1.27 -21.18
CA PHE A 273 -5.02 -2.24 -21.50
C PHE A 273 -5.82 -2.69 -20.27
N VAL A 274 -5.16 -2.98 -19.14
CA VAL A 274 -5.87 -3.36 -17.91
C VAL A 274 -6.67 -2.20 -17.33
N GLY A 275 -6.18 -0.97 -17.42
CA GLY A 275 -6.96 0.23 -17.11
C GLY A 275 -8.24 0.32 -17.94
N ASP A 276 -8.14 0.04 -19.23
CA ASP A 276 -9.29 -0.01 -20.16
C ASP A 276 -10.26 -1.15 -19.83
N VAL A 277 -9.76 -2.32 -19.46
CA VAL A 277 -10.64 -3.42 -18.98
C VAL A 277 -11.46 -2.98 -17.76
N ILE A 278 -10.84 -2.32 -16.78
CA ILE A 278 -11.54 -1.82 -15.59
C ILE A 278 -12.60 -0.78 -15.94
N ALA A 279 -12.27 0.14 -16.84
CA ALA A 279 -13.17 1.22 -17.25
C ALA A 279 -14.31 0.72 -18.15
N LYS A 280 -13.98 0.03 -19.27
CA LYS A 280 -14.94 -0.39 -20.31
C LYS A 280 -15.85 -1.54 -19.87
N SER A 281 -15.41 -2.40 -18.96
CA SER A 281 -16.30 -3.41 -18.34
C SER A 281 -17.39 -2.77 -17.48
N GLY A 282 -17.26 -1.49 -17.11
CA GLY A 282 -18.13 -0.79 -16.18
C GLY A 282 -17.80 -1.05 -14.71
N TYR A 283 -16.70 -1.75 -14.44
CA TYR A 283 -16.31 -2.12 -13.07
C TYR A 283 -15.95 -0.88 -12.24
N GLU A 284 -15.22 0.07 -12.81
CA GLU A 284 -14.89 1.34 -12.16
C GLU A 284 -16.15 2.14 -11.77
N ALA A 285 -17.12 2.21 -12.67
CA ALA A 285 -18.39 2.92 -12.42
C ALA A 285 -19.19 2.25 -11.28
N MET A 286 -19.18 0.92 -11.23
CA MET A 286 -19.79 0.16 -10.13
C MET A 286 -19.11 0.49 -8.79
N LEU A 287 -17.78 0.48 -8.73
CA LEU A 287 -17.04 0.78 -7.51
C LEU A 287 -17.26 2.23 -7.04
N LYS A 288 -17.29 3.19 -7.96
CA LYS A 288 -17.61 4.60 -7.62
C LYS A 288 -18.99 4.75 -6.96
N ALA A 289 -19.95 3.93 -7.35
CA ALA A 289 -21.29 3.94 -6.76
C ALA A 289 -21.33 3.33 -5.34
N MET A 290 -20.34 2.51 -4.96
CA MET A 290 -20.24 1.88 -3.64
C MET A 290 -19.65 2.80 -2.56
N LYS A 291 -19.28 4.04 -2.90
CA LYS A 291 -18.69 5.03 -2.00
C LYS A 291 -17.42 4.51 -1.31
N GLU A 292 -17.38 4.56 0.04
CA GLU A 292 -16.19 4.24 0.85
C GLU A 292 -15.69 2.80 0.65
N GLU A 293 -16.59 1.80 0.61
CA GLU A 293 -16.22 0.42 0.31
C GLU A 293 -15.62 0.28 -1.10
N GLY A 294 -16.15 1.04 -2.05
CA GLY A 294 -15.66 1.07 -3.43
C GLY A 294 -14.28 1.69 -3.55
N GLU A 295 -13.92 2.64 -2.67
CA GLU A 295 -12.61 3.28 -2.70
C GLU A 295 -11.48 2.28 -2.39
N THR A 296 -11.60 1.51 -1.31
CA THR A 296 -10.62 0.46 -0.99
C THR A 296 -10.46 -0.56 -2.14
N ARG A 297 -11.56 -0.92 -2.80
CA ARG A 297 -11.50 -1.83 -3.96
C ARG A 297 -10.85 -1.18 -5.17
N ARG A 298 -11.03 0.12 -5.37
CA ARG A 298 -10.33 0.88 -6.42
C ARG A 298 -8.83 0.96 -6.17
N GLU A 299 -8.42 1.16 -4.91
CA GLU A 299 -7.01 1.08 -4.51
C GLU A 299 -6.40 -0.28 -4.85
N ASN A 300 -7.12 -1.39 -4.57
CA ASN A 300 -6.68 -2.73 -4.93
C ASN A 300 -6.54 -2.92 -6.45
N LEU A 301 -7.48 -2.40 -7.25
CA LEU A 301 -7.35 -2.45 -8.71
C LEU A 301 -6.22 -1.56 -9.23
N GLY A 302 -5.98 -0.40 -8.62
CA GLY A 302 -4.82 0.43 -8.93
C GLY A 302 -3.51 -0.30 -8.66
N GLN A 303 -3.45 -1.09 -7.58
CA GLN A 303 -2.28 -1.93 -7.30
C GLN A 303 -2.15 -3.09 -8.30
N LEU A 304 -3.25 -3.66 -8.81
CA LEU A 304 -3.18 -4.66 -9.88
C LEU A 304 -2.55 -4.06 -11.16
N VAL A 305 -2.94 -2.83 -11.54
CA VAL A 305 -2.33 -2.11 -12.67
C VAL A 305 -0.82 -1.88 -12.42
N SER A 306 -0.45 -1.53 -11.18
CA SER A 306 0.97 -1.37 -10.80
C SER A 306 1.74 -2.67 -10.92
N SER A 307 1.16 -3.81 -10.50
CA SER A 307 1.79 -5.14 -10.62
C SER A 307 2.03 -5.54 -12.06
N ILE A 308 1.05 -5.29 -12.94
CA ILE A 308 1.17 -5.57 -14.37
C ILE A 308 2.23 -4.70 -15.02
N LYS A 309 2.30 -3.42 -14.64
CA LYS A 309 3.36 -2.54 -15.12
C LYS A 309 4.73 -3.01 -14.67
N THR A 310 4.90 -3.35 -13.40
CA THR A 310 6.15 -3.92 -12.88
C THR A 310 6.54 -5.18 -13.64
N TYR A 311 5.58 -6.08 -13.91
CA TYR A 311 5.80 -7.28 -14.72
C TYR A 311 6.25 -6.91 -16.13
N ALA A 312 5.60 -5.95 -16.78
CA ALA A 312 5.96 -5.48 -18.12
C ALA A 312 7.37 -4.86 -18.16
N ASP A 313 7.70 -4.01 -17.18
CA ASP A 313 9.01 -3.38 -17.07
C ASP A 313 10.14 -4.40 -16.81
N GLN A 314 9.87 -5.47 -16.06
CA GLN A 314 10.84 -6.56 -15.80
C GLN A 314 11.06 -7.48 -16.99
N ASN A 315 10.03 -7.76 -17.79
CA ASN A 315 10.08 -8.69 -18.90
C ASN A 315 10.30 -8.00 -20.26
N GLY A 316 10.13 -6.68 -20.35
CA GLY A 316 10.36 -5.90 -21.59
C GLY A 316 9.53 -6.42 -22.75
N GLU A 317 10.18 -6.72 -23.90
CA GLU A 317 9.51 -7.20 -25.12
C GLU A 317 8.89 -8.61 -24.98
N ASP A 318 9.32 -9.40 -24.00
CA ASP A 318 8.77 -10.73 -23.71
C ASP A 318 7.52 -10.68 -22.80
N ALA A 319 7.11 -9.49 -22.33
CA ALA A 319 5.95 -9.34 -21.50
C ALA A 319 4.65 -9.63 -22.27
N THR A 320 3.91 -10.64 -21.83
CA THR A 320 2.62 -11.01 -22.43
C THR A 320 1.54 -11.12 -21.37
N LEU A 321 0.28 -10.91 -21.75
CA LEU A 321 -0.86 -11.08 -20.85
C LEU A 321 -0.96 -12.51 -20.32
N SER A 322 -0.66 -13.52 -21.18
CA SER A 322 -0.64 -14.92 -20.76
C SER A 322 0.42 -15.18 -19.69
N GLY A 323 1.65 -14.66 -19.91
CA GLY A 323 2.75 -14.81 -18.96
C GLY A 323 2.44 -14.16 -17.60
N PHE A 324 1.78 -12.99 -17.58
CA PHE A 324 1.32 -12.37 -16.33
C PHE A 324 0.31 -13.27 -15.60
N LEU A 325 -0.68 -13.81 -16.30
CA LEU A 325 -1.68 -14.69 -15.69
C LEU A 325 -1.09 -16.02 -15.19
N GLU A 326 -0.07 -16.54 -15.87
CA GLU A 326 0.70 -17.71 -15.41
C GLU A 326 1.47 -17.40 -14.13
N GLU A 327 2.09 -16.21 -14.04
CA GLU A 327 2.77 -15.76 -12.82
C GLU A 327 1.81 -15.61 -11.64
N VAL A 328 0.64 -15.01 -11.88
CA VAL A 328 -0.43 -14.89 -10.85
C VAL A 328 -0.90 -16.27 -10.38
N ALA A 329 -1.10 -17.21 -11.30
CA ALA A 329 -1.50 -18.57 -10.95
C ALA A 329 -0.43 -19.25 -10.09
N LEU A 330 0.84 -19.10 -10.47
CA LEU A 330 1.97 -19.67 -9.74
C LEU A 330 2.07 -19.11 -8.30
N ILE A 331 1.95 -17.78 -8.13
CA ILE A 331 1.94 -17.14 -6.81
C ILE A 331 0.81 -17.73 -5.95
N SER A 332 -0.39 -17.84 -6.52
CA SER A 332 -1.55 -18.40 -5.82
C SER A 332 -1.35 -19.86 -5.40
N ASP A 333 -0.69 -20.66 -6.24
CA ASP A 333 -0.39 -22.08 -5.96
C ASP A 333 0.69 -22.24 -4.88
N LEU A 334 1.74 -21.40 -4.92
CA LEU A 334 2.79 -21.39 -3.89
C LEU A 334 2.22 -21.02 -2.51
N ASP A 335 1.26 -20.08 -2.48
CA ASP A 335 0.59 -19.62 -1.27
C ASP A 335 -0.38 -20.64 -0.65
N SER A 336 -0.85 -21.62 -1.41
CA SER A 336 -1.83 -22.62 -0.93
C SER A 336 -1.22 -23.68 -0.01
N TYR A 337 0.11 -23.73 0.12
CA TYR A 337 0.82 -24.69 0.96
C TYR A 337 0.81 -24.26 2.44
N ASP A 338 -0.01 -24.97 3.25
CA ASP A 338 0.01 -25.07 4.70
C ASP A 338 -0.26 -23.80 5.54
N ASN A 339 -1.55 -23.58 5.84
CA ASN A 339 -2.00 -22.49 6.73
C ASN A 339 -1.67 -22.69 8.22
N ASP A 340 -1.23 -23.88 8.65
CA ASP A 340 -0.90 -24.19 10.06
C ASP A 340 0.61 -24.07 10.36
N ALA A 341 1.43 -23.78 9.34
CA ALA A 341 2.87 -23.60 9.49
C ALA A 341 3.23 -22.30 10.23
N ASP A 342 4.41 -22.29 10.84
CA ASP A 342 5.07 -21.08 11.31
C ASP A 342 5.16 -20.05 10.17
N SER A 343 4.50 -18.90 10.33
CA SER A 343 4.30 -17.93 9.23
C SER A 343 4.37 -16.49 9.72
N VAL A 344 4.89 -15.60 8.87
CA VAL A 344 4.87 -14.15 9.09
C VAL A 344 3.44 -13.63 9.08
N THR A 345 3.09 -12.80 10.04
CA THR A 345 1.75 -12.20 10.12
C THR A 345 1.73 -10.86 9.39
N MET A 346 0.82 -10.69 8.44
CA MET A 346 0.64 -9.45 7.69
C MET A 346 -0.76 -8.90 7.90
N MET A 347 -0.87 -7.59 8.16
CA MET A 347 -2.19 -6.95 8.41
C MET A 347 -2.13 -5.44 8.29
N THR A 348 -3.31 -4.83 8.19
CA THR A 348 -3.41 -3.38 8.37
C THR A 348 -3.11 -2.98 9.81
N ILE A 349 -2.61 -1.76 10.02
CA ILE A 349 -2.37 -1.23 11.37
C ILE A 349 -3.65 -1.26 12.21
N HIS A 350 -4.81 -1.01 11.61
CA HIS A 350 -6.10 -1.11 12.30
C HIS A 350 -6.40 -2.53 12.84
N SER A 351 -6.06 -3.54 12.06
CA SER A 351 -6.25 -4.95 12.47
C SER A 351 -5.23 -5.39 13.54
N ALA A 352 -4.12 -4.66 13.68
CA ALA A 352 -3.09 -4.95 14.67
C ALA A 352 -3.45 -4.45 16.08
N LYS A 353 -4.51 -3.64 16.23
CA LYS A 353 -4.97 -3.19 17.55
C LYS A 353 -5.32 -4.40 18.41
N GLY A 354 -4.80 -4.43 19.65
CA GLY A 354 -4.96 -5.54 20.58
C GLY A 354 -3.93 -6.68 20.42
N LEU A 355 -3.20 -6.74 19.31
CA LEU A 355 -2.15 -7.73 19.08
C LEU A 355 -0.77 -7.18 19.48
N GLU A 356 0.23 -8.09 19.55
CA GLU A 356 1.61 -7.73 19.91
C GLU A 356 2.60 -8.79 19.42
N PHE A 357 3.75 -8.34 18.91
CA PHE A 357 4.75 -9.21 18.30
C PHE A 357 6.16 -8.84 18.78
N PRO A 358 7.10 -9.80 18.87
CA PRO A 358 8.50 -9.51 19.15
C PRO A 358 9.10 -8.51 18.15
N TYR A 359 8.87 -8.72 16.86
CA TYR A 359 9.43 -7.95 15.74
C TYR A 359 8.32 -7.38 14.89
N VAL A 360 8.30 -6.06 14.70
CA VAL A 360 7.26 -5.37 13.94
C VAL A 360 7.88 -4.51 12.85
N PHE A 361 7.39 -4.69 11.62
CA PHE A 361 7.71 -3.86 10.46
C PHE A 361 6.52 -2.98 10.14
N VAL A 362 6.72 -1.65 10.07
CA VAL A 362 5.71 -0.69 9.61
C VAL A 362 6.19 -0.13 8.28
N VAL A 363 5.48 -0.49 7.20
CA VAL A 363 5.94 -0.22 5.84
C VAL A 363 5.22 0.96 5.20
N GLY A 364 5.90 1.62 4.26
CA GLY A 364 5.34 2.74 3.52
C GLY A 364 5.09 3.97 4.38
N MET A 365 6.04 4.30 5.25
CA MET A 365 6.04 5.52 6.06
C MET A 365 6.32 6.74 5.18
N GLU A 366 5.35 7.07 4.33
CA GLU A 366 5.44 8.12 3.30
C GLU A 366 4.21 9.01 3.32
N ASP A 367 4.41 10.32 3.17
CA ASP A 367 3.32 11.29 3.07
C ASP A 367 2.40 10.99 1.88
N GLY A 368 1.09 10.93 2.13
CA GLY A 368 0.08 10.55 1.15
C GLY A 368 -0.28 9.06 1.19
N ILE A 369 0.52 8.24 1.92
CA ILE A 369 0.24 6.85 2.24
C ILE A 369 -0.03 6.73 3.74
N PHE A 370 0.96 7.10 4.56
CA PHE A 370 0.85 7.14 6.02
C PHE A 370 1.65 8.34 6.58
N PRO A 371 0.98 9.45 6.90
CA PRO A 371 -0.48 9.71 6.88
C PRO A 371 -1.06 9.70 5.47
N GLY A 372 -2.36 9.33 5.38
CA GLY A 372 -3.12 9.38 4.14
C GLY A 372 -3.26 10.81 3.60
N GLU A 373 -3.42 10.96 2.26
CA GLU A 373 -3.47 12.29 1.61
C GLU A 373 -4.55 13.20 2.19
N MET A 374 -5.74 12.64 2.50
CA MET A 374 -6.87 13.44 3.01
C MET A 374 -6.64 13.98 4.42
N ALA A 375 -5.84 13.29 5.24
CA ALA A 375 -5.55 13.71 6.60
C ALA A 375 -4.77 15.04 6.65
N LYS A 376 -4.03 15.38 5.61
CA LYS A 376 -3.27 16.64 5.51
C LYS A 376 -4.15 17.90 5.53
N TYR A 377 -5.42 17.77 5.17
CA TYR A 377 -6.36 18.89 5.07
C TYR A 377 -7.25 19.06 6.30
N ASN A 378 -7.15 18.14 7.27
CA ASN A 378 -7.97 18.16 8.48
C ASN A 378 -7.13 17.75 9.69
N GLU A 379 -7.02 18.65 10.68
CA GLU A 379 -6.22 18.42 11.88
C GLU A 379 -6.74 17.24 12.72
N GLU A 380 -8.06 17.06 12.82
CA GLU A 380 -8.65 15.92 13.54
C GLU A 380 -8.29 14.57 12.87
N ASP A 381 -8.29 14.53 11.54
CA ASP A 381 -7.95 13.33 10.80
C ASP A 381 -6.44 13.06 10.88
N MET A 382 -5.59 14.11 10.91
CA MET A 382 -4.16 13.99 11.16
C MET A 382 -3.87 13.46 12.57
N GLU A 383 -4.62 13.91 13.57
CA GLU A 383 -4.52 13.37 14.93
C GLU A 383 -4.93 11.89 15.00
N GLU A 384 -5.95 11.46 14.23
CA GLU A 384 -6.33 10.05 14.14
C GLU A 384 -5.24 9.20 13.45
N GLU A 385 -4.66 9.66 12.34
CA GLU A 385 -3.52 9.00 11.69
C GLU A 385 -2.30 8.92 12.63
N ARG A 386 -2.07 9.96 13.48
CA ARG A 386 -1.00 9.93 14.48
C ARG A 386 -1.28 8.92 15.60
N ARG A 387 -2.53 8.76 16.03
CA ARG A 387 -2.92 7.68 16.96
C ARG A 387 -2.71 6.31 16.31
N LEU A 388 -3.00 6.21 15.02
CA LEU A 388 -2.73 4.97 14.27
C LEU A 388 -1.23 4.66 14.22
N CYS A 389 -0.37 5.67 14.04
CA CYS A 389 1.08 5.51 14.11
C CYS A 389 1.53 5.08 15.51
N TYR A 390 1.00 5.71 16.55
CA TYR A 390 1.23 5.30 17.94
C TYR A 390 0.82 3.84 18.20
N VAL A 391 -0.33 3.42 17.67
CA VAL A 391 -0.76 2.01 17.73
C VAL A 391 0.25 1.11 17.04
N ALA A 392 0.69 1.44 15.82
CA ALA A 392 1.65 0.62 15.08
C ALA A 392 2.96 0.43 15.86
N ILE A 393 3.55 1.51 16.37
CA ILE A 393 4.79 1.50 17.15
C ILE A 393 4.63 0.62 18.41
N THR A 394 3.53 0.78 19.13
CA THR A 394 3.29 0.06 20.40
C THR A 394 2.91 -1.41 20.22
N ARG A 395 2.89 -1.95 18.99
CA ARG A 395 2.71 -3.40 18.75
C ARG A 395 4.01 -4.17 18.94
N ALA A 396 5.16 -3.49 18.84
CA ALA A 396 6.46 -4.11 18.97
C ALA A 396 6.84 -4.36 20.45
N LYS A 397 7.39 -5.56 20.71
CA LYS A 397 7.94 -5.93 22.04
C LYS A 397 9.43 -5.68 22.11
N LYS A 398 10.20 -6.16 21.15
CA LYS A 398 11.65 -6.16 21.14
C LYS A 398 12.22 -5.14 20.17
N GLU A 399 11.83 -5.24 18.91
CA GLU A 399 12.39 -4.43 17.83
C GLU A 399 11.29 -3.88 16.91
N LEU A 400 11.50 -2.67 16.44
CA LEU A 400 10.63 -1.96 15.54
C LEU A 400 11.41 -1.49 14.32
N TYR A 401 10.89 -1.83 13.15
CA TYR A 401 11.42 -1.46 11.84
C TYR A 401 10.42 -0.57 11.13
N LEU A 402 10.85 0.62 10.75
CA LEU A 402 10.09 1.57 9.94
C LEU A 402 10.72 1.65 8.56
N SER A 403 9.93 1.64 7.49
CA SER A 403 10.50 1.75 6.15
C SER A 403 9.81 2.80 5.29
N THR A 404 10.62 3.42 4.43
CA THR A 404 10.22 4.38 3.40
C THR A 404 10.79 3.95 2.07
N SER A 405 10.09 4.20 0.97
CA SER A 405 10.61 3.98 -0.38
C SER A 405 10.80 5.31 -1.10
N ARG A 406 11.95 5.50 -1.76
CA ARG A 406 12.25 6.71 -2.55
C ARG A 406 11.30 6.90 -3.71
N THR A 407 10.92 5.80 -4.31
CA THR A 407 9.91 5.73 -5.37
C THR A 407 8.97 4.58 -5.07
N ARG A 408 7.70 4.76 -5.33
CA ARG A 408 6.68 3.72 -5.19
C ARG A 408 5.74 3.76 -6.37
N MET A 409 5.39 2.61 -6.91
CA MET A 409 4.42 2.50 -7.97
C MET A 409 3.00 2.51 -7.39
N ILE A 410 2.23 3.53 -7.76
CA ILE A 410 0.85 3.73 -7.31
C ILE A 410 -0.01 3.98 -8.55
N PHE A 411 -1.04 3.14 -8.77
CA PHE A 411 -1.93 3.20 -9.94
C PHE A 411 -1.17 3.21 -11.29
N GLY A 412 -0.14 2.36 -11.41
CA GLY A 412 0.68 2.25 -12.61
C GLY A 412 1.64 3.44 -12.86
N GLN A 413 1.74 4.36 -11.92
CA GLN A 413 2.64 5.52 -12.01
C GLN A 413 3.68 5.50 -10.89
N THR A 414 4.94 5.67 -11.25
CA THR A 414 6.01 5.84 -10.27
C THR A 414 5.90 7.22 -9.63
N ARG A 415 5.70 7.25 -8.32
CA ARG A 415 5.64 8.46 -7.51
C ARG A 415 6.83 8.55 -6.56
N ARG A 416 7.19 9.78 -6.21
CA ARG A 416 8.14 10.09 -5.15
C ARG A 416 7.38 10.81 -4.06
N ASN A 417 7.10 10.11 -2.98
CA ASN A 417 6.48 10.70 -1.82
C ASN A 417 7.58 11.14 -0.84
N PRO A 418 7.43 12.27 -0.14
CA PRO A 418 8.30 12.58 1.00
C PRO A 418 8.18 11.51 2.09
N PRO A 419 9.22 11.29 2.90
CA PRO A 419 9.09 10.50 4.13
C PRO A 419 7.94 11.03 4.99
N SER A 420 7.29 10.15 5.72
CA SER A 420 6.18 10.46 6.62
C SER A 420 6.53 11.57 7.61
N ALA A 421 5.62 12.52 7.81
CA ALA A 421 5.77 13.53 8.85
C ALA A 421 5.99 12.90 10.24
N PHE A 422 5.44 11.70 10.49
CA PHE A 422 5.58 10.99 11.77
C PHE A 422 7.02 10.57 12.06
N LEU A 423 7.84 10.29 11.03
CA LEU A 423 9.28 10.01 11.21
C LEU A 423 10.02 11.21 11.77
N SER A 424 9.69 12.41 11.31
CA SER A 424 10.27 13.65 11.82
C SER A 424 9.83 14.02 13.25
N GLU A 425 8.75 13.41 13.72
CA GLU A 425 8.24 13.58 15.09
C GLU A 425 8.95 12.66 16.10
N ILE A 426 9.64 11.62 15.64
CA ILE A 426 10.48 10.76 16.49
C ILE A 426 11.79 11.49 16.80
N ASP A 427 12.26 11.40 18.06
CA ASP A 427 13.57 11.93 18.43
C ASP A 427 14.67 11.22 17.62
N PRO A 428 15.51 11.95 16.85
CA PRO A 428 16.56 11.35 16.04
C PRO A 428 17.53 10.47 16.84
N GLY A 429 17.72 10.74 18.14
CA GLY A 429 18.55 9.91 19.02
C GLY A 429 18.04 8.48 19.20
N LEU A 430 16.75 8.24 18.95
CA LEU A 430 16.08 6.94 19.03
C LEU A 430 16.13 6.14 17.72
N LEU A 431 16.50 6.78 16.60
CA LEU A 431 16.56 6.14 15.30
C LEU A 431 17.94 5.57 14.99
N ASP A 432 17.94 4.42 14.35
CA ASP A 432 19.07 3.84 13.62
C ASP A 432 18.73 3.85 12.14
N GLU A 433 19.34 4.80 11.39
CA GLU A 433 18.99 5.06 10.01
C GLU A 433 19.91 4.31 9.06
N THR A 434 19.31 3.52 8.17
CA THR A 434 19.99 2.77 7.12
C THR A 434 19.31 3.02 5.77
N GLN A 435 20.00 2.73 4.68
CA GLN A 435 19.44 2.90 3.35
C GLN A 435 19.94 1.81 2.40
N SER A 436 19.21 1.60 1.32
CA SER A 436 19.58 0.68 0.26
C SER A 436 21.00 0.94 -0.26
N PRO A 437 21.82 -0.10 -0.46
CA PRO A 437 23.14 0.03 -1.07
C PRO A 437 23.13 0.75 -2.42
N GLU A 438 22.05 0.62 -3.18
CA GLU A 438 21.88 1.30 -4.46
C GLU A 438 21.80 2.83 -4.31
N LEU A 439 21.35 3.31 -3.16
CA LEU A 439 21.28 4.74 -2.85
C LEU A 439 22.61 5.32 -2.39
N THR A 440 23.50 4.50 -1.81
CA THR A 440 24.83 4.93 -1.35
C THR A 440 25.79 5.18 -2.51
N GLY A 441 25.62 4.49 -3.66
CA GLY A 441 26.46 4.65 -4.85
C GLY A 441 26.25 5.94 -5.64
N TYR A 442 25.14 6.67 -5.42
CA TYR A 442 24.85 7.93 -6.10
C TYR A 442 25.32 9.19 -5.35
N GLY A 443 25.77 9.06 -4.10
CA GLY A 443 26.19 10.18 -3.25
C GLY A 443 27.65 10.59 -3.39
N ASP A 444 28.54 9.69 -3.78
CA ASP A 444 29.98 9.97 -3.83
C ASP A 444 30.51 10.46 -5.20
N GLY A 445 29.64 10.55 -6.23
CA GLY A 445 30.03 10.95 -7.58
C GLY A 445 29.91 12.43 -7.91
N PHE A 446 29.23 13.25 -7.10
CA PHE A 446 28.95 14.66 -7.44
C PHE A 446 29.41 15.69 -6.39
N GLY A 447 30.16 15.29 -5.36
CA GLY A 447 30.56 16.19 -4.27
C GLY A 447 32.06 16.32 -3.99
N ALA A 448 32.92 15.60 -4.67
CA ALA A 448 34.38 15.66 -4.41
C ALA A 448 35.19 15.96 -5.67
N GLY A 449 34.96 17.12 -6.25
CA GLY A 449 35.67 17.59 -7.44
C GLY A 449 36.12 19.04 -7.37
N TYR A 450 36.47 19.56 -6.17
CA TYR A 450 37.22 20.82 -6.09
C TYR A 450 38.29 20.72 -5.01
N GLY A 451 39.49 20.35 -5.44
CA GLY A 451 40.73 20.86 -4.92
C GLY A 451 41.29 20.24 -3.66
N SER A 452 42.08 19.22 -3.81
CA SER A 452 43.35 19.18 -3.11
C SER A 452 44.36 18.34 -3.90
N TYR A 453 45.02 18.97 -4.87
CA TYR A 453 46.30 18.47 -5.36
C TYR A 453 47.34 18.76 -4.28
N SER A 454 47.64 17.80 -3.45
CA SER A 454 48.86 17.77 -2.63
C SER A 454 49.99 17.25 -3.52
N THR A 455 50.68 18.14 -4.18
CA THR A 455 52.00 17.84 -4.74
C THR A 455 53.03 17.89 -3.62
N ASN A 456 53.48 16.76 -3.18
CA ASN A 456 54.75 16.63 -2.45
C ASN A 456 55.92 16.86 -3.42
N VAL A 457 56.52 18.04 -3.37
CA VAL A 457 57.89 18.28 -3.87
C VAL A 457 58.65 19.01 -2.78
N PRO A 458 59.83 18.52 -2.35
CA PRO A 458 60.60 19.19 -1.33
C PRO A 458 61.54 20.23 -1.94
N GLY A 459 61.59 21.41 -1.31
CA GLY A 459 62.71 22.33 -1.42
C GLY A 459 62.45 23.65 -2.15
N GLY A 460 62.58 24.76 -1.42
CA GLY A 460 62.78 26.09 -2.02
C GLY A 460 62.13 27.22 -1.24
N ARG A 461 62.95 27.92 -0.47
CA ARG A 461 62.68 29.18 0.25
C ARG A 461 62.24 30.31 -0.70
N SER A 462 61.34 31.13 -0.25
CA SER A 462 61.49 32.55 0.07
C SER A 462 60.16 33.28 -0.10
N GLY A 463 59.88 34.11 0.89
CA GLY A 463 58.76 34.92 1.15
C GLY A 463 58.46 36.02 0.16
N TYR A 464 57.26 36.53 0.28
CA TYR A 464 57.00 37.97 0.38
C TYR A 464 55.53 38.16 0.83
N SER A 465 55.43 39.07 1.79
CA SER A 465 54.23 39.63 2.38
C SER A 465 53.41 40.46 1.36
N GLY A 466 52.11 40.50 1.54
CA GLY A 466 51.28 41.49 0.84
C GLY A 466 49.83 41.43 1.30
N ALA A 467 49.45 42.36 2.11
CA ALA A 467 48.19 42.58 2.76
C ALA A 467 47.07 43.05 1.83
N SER A 468 45.88 42.81 2.27
CA SER A 468 44.79 43.78 2.52
C SER A 468 43.53 43.78 1.62
N ARG A 469 42.43 43.93 2.36
CA ARG A 469 41.12 44.56 2.10
C ARG A 469 40.13 43.68 1.34
N GLY A 470 38.97 43.30 1.86
CA GLY A 470 38.06 43.94 2.84
C GLY A 470 37.06 44.86 2.14
N TYR A 471 35.82 44.41 1.98
CA TYR A 471 34.59 45.23 1.90
C TYR A 471 33.42 44.25 2.13
N LEU A 472 32.79 44.27 3.27
CA LEU A 472 31.74 45.10 3.85
C LEU A 472 30.37 44.98 3.15
N ASN A 473 29.47 44.34 3.93
CA ASN A 473 28.06 44.62 4.23
C ASN A 473 27.32 45.66 3.38
N SER A 474 26.08 45.33 3.03
CA SER A 474 24.97 46.27 3.20
C SER A 474 23.68 45.56 3.53
N GLU A 475 23.25 45.72 4.80
CA GLU A 475 21.87 45.66 5.26
C GLU A 475 21.00 46.64 4.49
N TYR A 476 19.76 46.28 4.22
CA TYR A 476 18.68 47.23 4.05
C TYR A 476 17.50 46.85 4.94
N ASN A 477 17.45 47.63 6.02
CA ASN A 477 16.34 47.80 6.93
C ASN A 477 15.46 48.91 6.36
N ALA A 478 14.17 48.72 6.25
CA ALA A 478 13.23 49.82 6.12
C ALA A 478 11.93 49.50 6.87
N LYS A 479 11.76 50.18 7.98
CA LYS A 479 10.56 50.27 8.80
C LYS A 479 9.60 51.36 8.27
N PRO A 480 8.36 51.43 8.79
CA PRO A 480 7.15 51.93 8.13
C PRO A 480 6.75 53.37 8.57
N ARG A 481 5.84 53.94 7.84
CA ARG A 481 5.02 55.11 8.26
C ARG A 481 3.61 54.84 7.74
N GLY A 482 2.58 54.77 8.60
CA GLY A 482 1.88 55.81 9.35
C GLY A 482 0.77 56.35 8.49
N GLY A 483 -0.48 56.35 8.80
CA GLY A 483 -1.37 56.37 9.89
C GLY A 483 -2.63 57.12 9.45
N PHE A 484 -3.67 57.11 10.29
CA PHE A 484 -5.02 57.74 10.24
C PHE A 484 -6.09 56.72 9.86
N GLY A 485 -7.13 56.44 10.67
CA GLY A 485 -7.73 57.14 11.79
C GLY A 485 -9.23 57.20 11.58
N GLY A 486 -10.00 56.79 12.56
CA GLY A 486 -11.47 56.91 12.63
C GLY A 486 -12.20 55.57 12.65
N GLY A 487 -12.76 55.06 13.66
CA GLY A 487 -13.45 55.32 14.85
C GLY A 487 -14.96 55.49 14.63
N TYR A 488 -15.76 54.56 15.25
CA TYR A 488 -17.04 54.70 15.93
C TYR A 488 -17.77 53.34 15.87
N SER A 489 -17.98 52.68 16.90
CA SER A 489 -18.78 52.48 18.07
C SER A 489 -20.27 52.23 17.83
N SER A 490 -20.79 51.30 18.60
CA SER A 490 -22.16 51.01 19.02
C SER A 490 -23.04 50.26 18.01
N GLY A 491 -23.83 49.28 18.37
CA GLY A 491 -24.27 48.70 19.60
C GLY A 491 -25.62 48.04 19.39
N PHE A 492 -25.90 46.92 20.11
CA PHE A 492 -27.23 46.41 20.49
C PHE A 492 -28.30 46.20 19.37
N ALA A 493 -29.08 45.15 19.27
CA ALA A 493 -29.82 44.29 20.17
C ALA A 493 -30.62 43.25 19.37
N SER A 494 -30.72 42.06 19.91
CA SER A 494 -31.88 41.19 20.18
C SER A 494 -33.08 41.11 19.23
N GLY A 495 -33.55 39.90 19.08
CA GLY A 495 -34.90 39.46 18.72
C GLY A 495 -34.89 38.61 17.46
N GLY A 496 -35.24 37.38 17.41
CA GLY A 496 -36.29 36.62 18.05
C GLY A 496 -37.31 36.24 16.99
N HIS A 497 -37.59 34.97 16.92
CA HIS A 497 -38.81 34.33 16.41
C HIS A 497 -38.91 33.82 14.95
N GLU A 498 -39.00 32.49 14.92
CA GLU A 498 -40.05 31.65 14.29
C GLU A 498 -40.07 31.43 12.77
N SER A 499 -39.95 30.12 12.46
CA SER A 499 -40.51 29.48 11.26
C SER A 499 -42.07 29.59 11.27
N PRO A 500 -42.81 29.37 10.18
CA PRO A 500 -42.86 28.07 9.51
C PRO A 500 -43.23 28.07 8.01
N ASN A 501 -42.96 26.88 7.40
CA ASN A 501 -43.73 26.16 6.39
C ASN A 501 -44.25 26.85 5.11
N SER A 502 -43.89 26.30 3.97
CA SER A 502 -44.64 25.40 3.10
C SER A 502 -44.88 25.90 1.66
N TYR A 503 -44.83 24.93 0.77
CA TYR A 503 -45.47 24.80 -0.56
C TYR A 503 -44.91 25.56 -1.77
N GLY A 504 -44.36 24.78 -2.70
CA GLY A 504 -45.00 24.51 -3.98
C GLY A 504 -44.71 25.51 -5.09
N GLY A 505 -44.25 24.99 -6.22
CA GLY A 505 -44.36 25.71 -7.48
C GLY A 505 -43.37 25.26 -8.55
N ARG A 506 -43.80 24.29 -9.37
CA ARG A 506 -43.25 24.05 -10.72
C ARG A 506 -43.27 25.33 -11.55
N HIS A 507 -42.22 25.55 -12.35
CA HIS A 507 -42.41 25.98 -13.74
C HIS A 507 -41.19 25.61 -14.60
N GLN A 508 -41.49 24.87 -15.65
CA GLN A 508 -40.70 24.75 -16.89
C GLN A 508 -40.67 26.09 -17.62
N VAL A 509 -39.69 26.29 -18.49
CA VAL A 509 -39.78 26.73 -19.89
C VAL A 509 -38.34 26.93 -20.42
N GLN A 510 -37.89 26.09 -21.33
CA GLN A 510 -37.59 26.25 -22.76
C GLN A 510 -36.49 27.25 -23.12
N SER A 511 -35.36 26.75 -23.65
CA SER A 511 -34.95 26.57 -25.05
C SER A 511 -34.74 27.87 -25.85
N THR A 512 -33.58 27.96 -26.47
CA THR A 512 -33.18 28.41 -27.82
C THR A 512 -31.64 28.46 -27.79
N GLY A 513 -30.83 27.88 -28.63
CA GLY A 513 -30.95 27.59 -30.04
C GLY A 513 -30.08 28.58 -30.83
N PHE A 514 -29.31 28.10 -31.79
CA PHE A 514 -28.45 28.77 -32.79
C PHE A 514 -26.97 28.87 -32.42
N GLY A 515 -26.01 28.47 -33.25
CA GLY A 515 -26.02 28.02 -34.62
C GLY A 515 -24.62 28.28 -35.22
N SER A 516 -24.13 27.27 -35.85
CA SER A 516 -23.29 27.21 -37.05
C SER A 516 -22.20 28.25 -37.32
N GLY A 517 -21.06 27.76 -37.75
CA GLY A 517 -20.08 28.55 -38.52
C GLY A 517 -18.86 27.76 -38.98
N TYR A 518 -18.98 27.21 -40.18
CA TYR A 518 -17.96 26.57 -40.99
C TYR A 518 -16.76 27.52 -41.30
N GLY A 519 -15.57 26.95 -41.41
CA GLY A 519 -14.44 27.65 -42.01
C GLY A 519 -13.28 26.71 -42.35
N ARG A 520 -13.39 25.99 -43.47
CA ARG A 520 -12.26 25.39 -44.19
C ARG A 520 -11.46 26.48 -44.88
N SER A 521 -10.13 26.38 -44.88
CA SER A 521 -9.38 26.62 -46.14
C SER A 521 -7.99 25.93 -46.11
N ARG A 522 -7.70 25.37 -47.25
CA ARG A 522 -6.48 24.71 -47.72
C ARG A 522 -5.45 25.77 -48.16
N SER A 523 -4.17 25.45 -48.12
CA SER A 523 -3.29 25.02 -49.22
C SER A 523 -1.87 25.43 -48.91
N ALA A 524 -0.92 24.54 -48.96
CA ALA A 524 -0.01 24.22 -50.05
C ALA A 524 1.19 25.16 -50.20
N GLY A 525 2.38 24.57 -50.19
CA GLY A 525 3.45 25.02 -51.07
C GLY A 525 4.85 25.11 -50.48
N ASN A 526 5.61 24.08 -50.63
CA ASN A 526 6.98 24.00 -51.18
C ASN A 526 8.10 24.97 -50.74
N THR A 527 9.20 24.47 -50.31
CA THR A 527 10.56 24.36 -50.91
C THR A 527 11.63 24.47 -49.84
N ALA A 528 12.50 23.47 -49.81
CA ALA A 528 13.82 23.54 -49.18
C ALA A 528 14.77 24.44 -50.03
N PRO A 529 15.90 24.91 -49.47
CA PRO A 529 17.10 24.08 -49.50
C PRO A 529 18.06 24.21 -48.29
N ALA A 530 18.84 23.18 -48.19
CA ALA A 530 20.12 22.90 -47.57
C ALA A 530 20.93 24.05 -46.92
N GLY A 531 21.46 23.73 -45.72
CA GLY A 531 22.54 24.45 -45.08
C GLY A 531 23.09 23.64 -43.90
N ALA A 532 24.26 23.08 -44.07
CA ALA A 532 25.00 22.28 -43.13
C ALA A 532 25.39 23.05 -41.85
N GLY A 533 25.26 22.37 -40.69
CA GLY A 533 25.79 22.88 -39.42
C GLY A 533 25.78 21.75 -38.41
N THR A 534 26.84 20.96 -38.39
CA THR A 534 27.15 19.95 -37.37
C THR A 534 27.37 20.60 -36.01
N SER A 535 26.54 20.29 -35.02
CA SER A 535 26.92 20.37 -33.61
C SER A 535 26.41 19.14 -32.92
N THR A 536 27.32 18.21 -32.67
CA THR A 536 27.17 17.03 -31.83
C THR A 536 26.92 17.46 -30.40
N LEU A 537 25.67 17.35 -29.93
CA LEU A 537 25.36 17.29 -28.51
C LEU A 537 25.41 15.81 -28.11
N ALA A 538 26.36 15.51 -27.23
CA ALA A 538 26.58 14.21 -26.65
C ALA A 538 25.30 13.72 -25.96
N GLY A 539 24.82 12.55 -26.39
CA GLY A 539 23.73 11.83 -25.77
C GLY A 539 24.11 11.41 -24.36
N ALA A 540 23.15 11.56 -23.45
CA ALA A 540 23.21 10.92 -22.15
C ALA A 540 23.42 9.40 -22.31
N PRO A 541 24.21 8.77 -21.44
CA PRO A 541 24.37 7.31 -21.53
C PRO A 541 23.04 6.65 -21.21
N SER A 542 22.49 5.98 -22.21
CA SER A 542 21.48 4.96 -22.06
C SER A 542 21.98 3.95 -21.01
N ALA A 543 21.19 3.69 -19.98
CA ALA A 543 21.44 2.62 -19.05
C ALA A 543 21.68 1.34 -19.86
N ALA A 544 22.82 0.71 -19.65
CA ALA A 544 23.16 -0.53 -20.29
C ALA A 544 22.08 -1.57 -19.91
N PRO A 545 21.59 -2.39 -20.88
CA PRO A 545 20.65 -3.45 -20.55
C PRO A 545 21.35 -4.38 -19.56
N GLN A 546 20.72 -4.55 -18.38
CA GLN A 546 21.13 -5.58 -17.44
C GLN A 546 21.11 -6.91 -18.21
N LYS A 547 22.27 -7.56 -18.30
CA LYS A 547 22.36 -8.89 -18.86
C LYS A 547 21.35 -9.77 -18.14
N LYS A 548 20.36 -10.33 -18.86
CA LYS A 548 19.53 -11.45 -18.38
C LYS A 548 20.50 -12.46 -17.75
N ALA A 549 20.38 -12.68 -16.44
CA ALA A 549 21.05 -13.81 -15.81
C ALA A 549 20.51 -15.05 -16.55
N ALA A 550 21.39 -15.82 -17.14
CA ALA A 550 21.00 -17.11 -17.71
C ALA A 550 20.27 -17.87 -16.61
N ALA A 551 19.08 -18.41 -16.92
CA ALA A 551 18.30 -19.19 -15.97
C ALA A 551 19.24 -20.18 -15.28
N ALA A 552 19.42 -20.01 -13.97
CA ALA A 552 20.34 -20.86 -13.22
C ALA A 552 19.79 -22.28 -13.29
N SER A 553 20.53 -23.20 -13.94
CA SER A 553 20.13 -24.60 -14.03
C SER A 553 20.51 -25.29 -12.73
N TYR A 554 19.54 -25.55 -11.89
CA TYR A 554 19.71 -26.34 -10.67
C TYR A 554 19.46 -27.82 -10.97
N ALA A 555 20.30 -28.70 -10.42
CA ALA A 555 20.14 -30.14 -10.49
C ALA A 555 19.82 -30.71 -9.10
N ALA A 556 19.09 -31.82 -9.06
CA ALA A 556 18.88 -32.54 -7.81
C ALA A 556 20.23 -32.96 -7.21
N GLY A 557 20.45 -32.59 -5.95
CA GLY A 557 21.71 -32.84 -5.24
C GLY A 557 22.59 -31.60 -5.09
N ASP A 558 22.34 -30.52 -5.82
CA ASP A 558 23.09 -29.26 -5.67
C ASP A 558 22.95 -28.69 -4.26
N ILE A 559 24.04 -28.13 -3.76
CA ILE A 559 24.04 -27.40 -2.48
C ILE A 559 23.91 -25.92 -2.79
N VAL A 560 22.93 -25.31 -2.20
CA VAL A 560 22.59 -23.90 -2.38
C VAL A 560 22.50 -23.20 -1.04
N GLU A 561 22.69 -21.91 -1.03
CA GLU A 561 22.47 -21.06 0.13
C GLU A 561 21.36 -20.07 -0.20
N HIS A 562 20.28 -20.17 0.56
CA HIS A 562 19.14 -19.28 0.46
C HIS A 562 19.29 -18.13 1.47
N ARG A 563 18.98 -16.92 1.06
CA ARG A 563 19.18 -15.69 1.83
C ARG A 563 18.48 -15.74 3.20
N VAL A 564 17.27 -16.28 3.25
CA VAL A 564 16.45 -16.38 4.48
C VAL A 564 16.68 -17.71 5.22
N PHE A 565 16.66 -18.84 4.49
CA PHE A 565 16.67 -20.18 5.10
C PHE A 565 18.06 -20.80 5.25
N GLY A 566 19.11 -20.11 4.76
CA GLY A 566 20.48 -20.58 4.82
C GLY A 566 20.76 -21.75 3.87
N ARG A 567 21.66 -22.66 4.28
CA ARG A 567 22.13 -23.78 3.44
C ARG A 567 21.05 -24.85 3.28
N GLY A 568 20.94 -25.37 2.04
CA GLY A 568 20.02 -26.44 1.70
C GLY A 568 20.51 -27.26 0.51
N LYS A 569 19.87 -28.41 0.32
CA LYS A 569 20.13 -29.34 -0.79
C LYS A 569 18.93 -29.35 -1.72
N VAL A 570 19.14 -29.14 -3.01
CA VAL A 570 18.13 -29.21 -4.05
C VAL A 570 17.61 -30.66 -4.16
N LEU A 571 16.32 -30.85 -3.99
CA LEU A 571 15.63 -32.12 -4.18
C LEU A 571 15.13 -32.26 -5.62
N LYS A 572 14.53 -31.19 -6.14
CA LYS A 572 13.94 -31.16 -7.47
C LYS A 572 13.97 -29.75 -8.03
N ALA A 573 14.21 -29.65 -9.32
CA ALA A 573 14.06 -28.41 -10.08
C ALA A 573 13.05 -28.65 -11.22
N THR A 574 12.06 -27.77 -11.33
CA THR A 574 11.00 -27.86 -12.35
C THR A 574 11.01 -26.57 -13.16
N PRO A 575 11.43 -26.62 -14.43
CA PRO A 575 11.43 -25.45 -15.30
C PRO A 575 10.01 -24.93 -15.53
N ILE A 576 9.85 -23.60 -15.53
CA ILE A 576 8.65 -22.88 -15.91
C ILE A 576 9.03 -21.77 -16.89
N ALA A 577 8.03 -21.10 -17.50
CA ALA A 577 8.28 -20.02 -18.44
C ALA A 577 9.14 -18.91 -17.82
N GLY A 578 10.42 -18.82 -18.23
CA GLY A 578 11.37 -17.78 -17.79
C GLY A 578 12.03 -17.99 -16.44
N ASP A 579 11.67 -19.00 -15.64
CA ASP A 579 12.23 -19.30 -14.32
C ASP A 579 12.24 -20.80 -14.01
N CYS A 580 12.55 -21.17 -12.77
CA CYS A 580 12.57 -22.54 -12.28
C CYS A 580 12.05 -22.60 -10.84
N ILE A 581 11.09 -23.49 -10.57
CA ILE A 581 10.71 -23.82 -9.20
C ILE A 581 11.71 -24.81 -8.65
N VAL A 582 12.36 -24.47 -7.55
CA VAL A 582 13.33 -25.31 -6.88
C VAL A 582 12.78 -25.78 -5.54
N GLU A 583 12.69 -27.09 -5.35
CA GLU A 583 12.35 -27.72 -4.08
C GLU A 583 13.65 -28.05 -3.34
N ILE A 584 13.84 -27.47 -2.16
CA ILE A 584 15.10 -27.49 -1.43
C ILE A 584 14.84 -28.01 -0.01
N GLN A 585 15.65 -28.98 0.42
CA GLN A 585 15.75 -29.42 1.81
C GLN A 585 16.74 -28.53 2.52
N PHE A 586 16.26 -27.63 3.34
CA PHE A 586 17.09 -26.77 4.20
C PHE A 586 17.44 -27.46 5.51
N ASP A 587 18.63 -27.15 6.04
CA ASP A 587 19.14 -27.80 7.26
C ASP A 587 18.30 -27.48 8.49
N ARG A 588 17.67 -26.29 8.55
CA ARG A 588 16.94 -25.80 9.74
C ARG A 588 15.42 -25.81 9.60
N VAL A 589 14.90 -25.57 8.41
CA VAL A 589 13.44 -25.31 8.20
C VAL A 589 12.75 -26.38 7.36
N GLY A 590 13.42 -27.49 7.02
CA GLY A 590 12.85 -28.58 6.25
C GLY A 590 12.74 -28.25 4.76
N VAL A 591 11.78 -28.89 4.07
CA VAL A 591 11.61 -28.73 2.62
C VAL A 591 10.80 -27.46 2.32
N LYS A 592 11.33 -26.64 1.41
CA LYS A 592 10.64 -25.45 0.88
C LYS A 592 10.70 -25.42 -0.64
N LYS A 593 9.67 -24.83 -1.26
CA LYS A 593 9.64 -24.54 -2.70
C LYS A 593 9.82 -23.04 -2.92
N THR A 594 10.71 -22.66 -3.81
CA THR A 594 11.05 -21.27 -4.11
C THR A 594 11.29 -21.09 -5.60
N MET A 595 11.20 -19.85 -6.10
CA MET A 595 11.58 -19.54 -7.49
C MET A 595 13.08 -19.24 -7.58
N ALA A 596 13.75 -19.80 -8.57
CA ALA A 596 15.20 -19.72 -8.71
C ALA A 596 15.70 -18.29 -9.05
N ASN A 597 15.00 -17.57 -9.91
CA ASN A 597 15.42 -16.24 -10.38
C ASN A 597 14.99 -15.09 -9.45
N SER A 598 14.08 -15.33 -8.52
CA SER A 598 13.56 -14.29 -7.61
C SER A 598 14.37 -14.10 -6.34
N VAL A 599 15.31 -15.00 -6.06
CA VAL A 599 16.12 -15.01 -4.85
C VAL A 599 17.59 -15.21 -5.23
N SER A 600 18.46 -14.44 -4.59
CA SER A 600 19.91 -14.56 -4.82
C SER A 600 20.41 -15.87 -4.20
N TYR A 601 20.52 -16.92 -5.01
CA TYR A 601 21.17 -18.15 -4.61
C TYR A 601 22.67 -18.07 -4.88
N THR A 602 23.48 -18.42 -3.87
CA THR A 602 24.89 -18.60 -4.05
C THR A 602 25.14 -20.07 -4.38
N HIS A 603 25.59 -20.36 -5.60
CA HIS A 603 25.88 -21.72 -6.03
C HIS A 603 27.21 -22.17 -5.39
N LEU A 604 27.15 -23.00 -4.38
CA LEU A 604 28.32 -23.63 -3.79
C LEU A 604 28.67 -24.88 -4.63
N ARG A 605 29.46 -24.72 -5.69
CA ARG A 605 30.10 -25.88 -6.33
C ARG A 605 31.10 -26.49 -5.33
N ALA A 606 30.95 -27.79 -5.06
CA ALA A 606 31.96 -28.54 -4.36
C ALA A 606 33.28 -28.41 -5.15
N HIS A 607 34.27 -27.73 -4.58
CA HIS A 607 35.64 -27.89 -5.06
C HIS A 607 36.03 -29.35 -4.85
N GLU A 608 36.13 -30.10 -5.92
CA GLU A 608 36.87 -31.37 -5.94
C GLU A 608 38.30 -31.05 -5.50
N THR A 609 38.57 -31.30 -4.26
CA THR A 609 39.94 -31.49 -3.81
C THR A 609 40.43 -32.81 -4.42
N SER A 610 41.04 -32.75 -5.59
CA SER A 610 41.90 -33.81 -6.06
C SER A 610 43.13 -33.83 -5.20
N LEU A 611 43.10 -34.63 -4.14
CA LEU A 611 44.29 -35.10 -3.48
C LEU A 611 44.96 -36.13 -4.40
N HIS A 612 45.99 -35.68 -5.09
CA HIS A 612 46.98 -36.61 -5.62
C HIS A 612 47.82 -37.09 -4.44
N LEU A 613 47.66 -38.37 -4.13
CA LEU A 613 48.70 -39.19 -3.52
C LEU A 613 49.69 -39.67 -4.59
#